data_29a4fed69f41665a75f4155e908c8758
#
_entry.id   29a4fed69f41665a75f4155e908c8758
#
_cell.length_a   1.000
_cell.length_b   1.000
_cell.length_c   1.000
_cell.angle_alpha   90.00
_cell.angle_beta   90.00
_cell.angle_gamma   90.00
#
_symmetry.space_group_name_H-M   'P 1'
#
loop_
_entity.id
_entity.type
_entity.pdbx_description
1 polymer ?
#
loop_
_entity_poly.entity_id
_entity_poly.type
_entity_poly.pdbx_seq_one_letter_code
_entity_poly.pdbx_strand_id
1 'polypeptide(L)'
;MLSHFQNTPNMERLVTNTSQGVRQVKSLISSIALAVLAVSSFSPAAVAQENGGIVAVLDVAKVFKVNKNFDSEMKSIKSQAESLKSQIQQQQEAIKAEAMKISQYEAGSPDRNKMEAEVEQKQAALRTSARQAEADLLNREARVYYDTYSSLKKVVSDLAAKHGIALVVRFDGGNVDPASRPEVIKAVNRSVVFHRDIDLTNMVIEAMGPRVAEAATNVK
;
A
#
# COMPACT_ATOMS: atom_id res chain seq x y z
N MET A 1 -8.54 -29.34 43.44
CA MET A 1 -8.44 -30.69 42.89
C MET A 1 -7.29 -30.65 41.92
N LEU A 2 -6.06 -31.04 42.35
CA LEU A 2 -5.45 -32.36 42.25
C LEU A 2 -5.24 -32.70 40.75
N SER A 3 -4.09 -33.03 40.18
CA SER A 3 -2.80 -33.52 40.65
C SER A 3 -1.90 -33.73 39.44
N HIS A 4 -0.62 -33.37 39.50
CA HIS A 4 0.48 -34.30 39.38
C HIS A 4 0.64 -35.12 38.09
N PHE A 5 1.76 -34.98 37.37
CA PHE A 5 2.75 -36.04 37.26
C PHE A 5 4.09 -35.52 36.71
N GLN A 6 5.10 -35.56 37.55
CA GLN A 6 6.52 -35.61 37.18
C GLN A 6 6.84 -37.01 36.70
N ASN A 7 7.73 -37.15 35.75
CA ASN A 7 8.65 -38.29 35.75
C ASN A 7 9.88 -38.04 34.88
N THR A 8 11.03 -37.89 35.54
CA THR A 8 12.36 -38.19 35.02
C THR A 8 12.68 -39.65 35.30
N PRO A 9 13.55 -40.32 34.56
CA PRO A 9 14.66 -40.94 35.21
C PRO A 9 16.02 -40.74 34.54
N ASN A 10 16.93 -40.46 35.40
CA ASN A 10 18.35 -40.59 35.40
C ASN A 10 18.80 -42.05 35.16
N MET A 11 19.84 -42.29 34.38
CA MET A 11 20.68 -43.48 34.54
C MET A 11 22.13 -43.18 34.19
N GLU A 12 22.91 -43.16 35.25
CA GLU A 12 24.36 -43.24 35.29
C GLU A 12 24.87 -44.64 34.93
N ARG A 13 26.14 -44.62 34.57
CA ARG A 13 27.17 -45.68 34.67
C ARG A 13 27.21 -46.76 33.62
N LEU A 14 28.35 -46.79 32.96
CA LEU A 14 29.26 -47.94 33.13
C LEU A 14 30.68 -47.58 32.63
N VAL A 15 31.57 -47.63 33.61
CA VAL A 15 33.03 -47.65 33.47
C VAL A 15 33.47 -49.07 33.16
N THR A 16 34.30 -49.30 32.18
CA THR A 16 35.26 -50.39 32.24
C THR A 16 36.54 -50.04 31.47
N ASN A 17 37.52 -50.05 32.21
CA ASN A 17 38.95 -50.06 32.11
C ASN A 17 39.44 -51.24 31.27
N THR A 18 40.41 -51.06 30.37
CA THR A 18 41.44 -52.10 30.15
C THR A 18 42.72 -51.44 29.64
N SER A 19 43.69 -51.56 30.43
CA SER A 19 45.09 -51.23 30.27
C SER A 19 45.84 -52.21 29.38
N GLN A 20 46.95 -51.74 28.88
CA GLN A 20 48.23 -52.40 28.53
C GLN A 20 48.59 -52.52 27.06
N GLY A 21 49.78 -52.00 26.78
CA GLY A 21 50.56 -52.27 25.56
C GLY A 21 51.69 -51.29 25.29
N VAL A 22 52.62 -51.17 26.26
CA VAL A 22 53.87 -50.48 26.05
C VAL A 22 54.76 -51.24 25.12
N ARG A 23 55.20 -50.68 24.02
CA ARG A 23 56.54 -50.94 23.45
C ARG A 23 57.11 -49.73 22.70
N GLN A 24 58.26 -49.42 23.12
CA GLN A 24 59.24 -48.42 22.66
C GLN A 24 59.55 -48.55 21.17
N VAL A 25 59.49 -47.45 20.44
CA VAL A 25 60.43 -47.18 19.34
C VAL A 25 60.84 -45.72 19.49
N LYS A 26 61.99 -45.61 20.08
CA LYS A 26 62.76 -44.37 20.18
C LYS A 26 63.38 -44.06 18.79
N SER A 27 63.49 -42.77 18.52
CA SER A 27 64.38 -42.18 17.51
C SER A 27 63.94 -42.28 16.04
N LEU A 28 63.52 -41.19 15.57
CA LEU A 28 63.80 -40.54 14.26
C LEU A 28 62.64 -39.58 13.86
N ILE A 29 62.28 -38.63 14.66
CA ILE A 29 61.47 -37.51 14.20
C ILE A 29 61.92 -36.23 14.93
N SER A 30 63.06 -35.76 14.56
CA SER A 30 63.58 -34.48 15.07
C SER A 30 63.99 -33.63 13.86
N SER A 31 63.13 -33.36 12.92
CA SER A 31 63.43 -32.39 11.83
C SER A 31 62.21 -31.89 11.03
N ILE A 32 60.93 -32.11 11.43
CA ILE A 32 59.79 -31.61 10.66
C ILE A 32 58.84 -30.77 11.54
N ALA A 33 59.29 -30.21 12.65
CA ALA A 33 58.43 -29.46 13.57
C ALA A 33 58.57 -27.92 13.43
N LEU A 34 59.22 -27.37 12.37
CA LEU A 34 59.39 -25.95 12.26
C LEU A 34 58.82 -25.32 10.97
N ALA A 35 57.99 -26.05 10.19
CA ALA A 35 57.42 -25.52 8.95
C ALA A 35 55.88 -25.38 8.94
N VAL A 36 55.19 -25.63 10.06
CA VAL A 36 53.69 -25.62 10.10
C VAL A 36 53.14 -24.38 10.81
N LEU A 37 53.96 -23.47 11.35
CA LEU A 37 53.50 -22.32 12.14
C LEU A 37 53.40 -21.00 11.34
N ALA A 38 53.52 -21.01 10.03
CA ALA A 38 53.47 -19.77 9.19
C ALA A 38 52.26 -19.66 8.27
N VAL A 39 51.25 -20.54 8.36
CA VAL A 39 50.05 -20.49 7.47
C VAL A 39 48.76 -20.10 8.17
N SER A 40 48.78 -19.78 9.45
CA SER A 40 47.57 -19.47 10.23
C SER A 40 47.23 -17.97 10.34
N SER A 41 47.79 -17.08 9.53
CA SER A 41 47.51 -15.63 9.64
C SER A 41 46.86 -15.02 8.40
N PHE A 42 46.39 -15.82 7.43
CA PHE A 42 45.46 -15.34 6.42
C PHE A 42 44.05 -15.76 6.83
N SER A 43 43.54 -15.17 7.90
CA SER A 43 42.10 -14.99 8.01
C SER A 43 41.73 -14.00 6.89
N PRO A 44 40.99 -14.41 5.86
CA PRO A 44 40.35 -13.40 5.04
C PRO A 44 39.48 -12.61 6.02
N ALA A 45 39.79 -11.35 6.24
CA ALA A 45 38.87 -10.43 6.84
C ALA A 45 37.61 -10.60 6.00
N ALA A 46 36.61 -11.31 6.54
CA ALA A 46 35.28 -11.26 6.00
C ALA A 46 34.91 -9.78 6.10
N VAL A 47 35.14 -9.06 5.00
CA VAL A 47 34.52 -7.78 4.77
C VAL A 47 33.04 -8.16 4.83
N ALA A 48 32.41 -7.95 5.99
CA ALA A 48 30.97 -7.89 6.06
C ALA A 48 30.62 -6.82 5.02
N GLN A 49 30.26 -7.29 3.85
CA GLN A 49 29.70 -6.46 2.82
C GLN A 49 28.44 -5.93 3.50
N GLU A 50 28.52 -4.71 4.06
CA GLU A 50 27.35 -3.96 4.45
C GLU A 50 26.53 -3.78 3.16
N ASN A 51 25.78 -4.81 2.82
CA ASN A 51 24.66 -4.70 1.91
C ASN A 51 23.54 -3.94 2.64
N GLY A 52 23.88 -2.80 3.21
CA GLY A 52 22.93 -1.79 3.60
C GLY A 52 22.26 -1.33 2.30
N GLY A 53 21.15 -2.00 1.96
CA GLY A 53 20.42 -1.65 0.76
C GLY A 53 20.05 -0.17 0.81
N ILE A 54 20.19 0.51 -0.31
CA ILE A 54 19.88 1.93 -0.46
C ILE A 54 18.41 2.14 -0.06
N VAL A 55 18.16 3.08 0.84
CA VAL A 55 16.82 3.52 1.22
C VAL A 55 16.52 4.84 0.53
N ALA A 56 15.40 4.90 -0.18
CA ALA A 56 14.92 6.10 -0.83
C ALA A 56 13.60 6.57 -0.24
N VAL A 57 13.26 7.84 -0.48
CA VAL A 57 11.96 8.40 -0.09
C VAL A 57 11.14 8.77 -1.31
N LEU A 58 9.80 8.83 -1.13
CA LEU A 58 8.86 9.19 -2.18
C LEU A 58 7.68 9.98 -1.60
N ASP A 59 7.45 11.19 -2.09
CA ASP A 59 6.23 11.95 -1.80
C ASP A 59 5.10 11.51 -2.74
N VAL A 60 4.35 10.51 -2.28
CA VAL A 60 3.20 9.96 -3.02
C VAL A 60 2.13 11.03 -3.24
N ALA A 61 1.89 11.90 -2.25
CA ALA A 61 0.87 12.94 -2.36
C ALA A 61 1.20 13.95 -3.47
N LYS A 62 2.48 14.35 -3.56
CA LYS A 62 2.96 15.22 -4.63
C LYS A 62 2.84 14.55 -6.00
N VAL A 63 3.17 13.26 -6.13
CA VAL A 63 3.01 12.52 -7.39
C VAL A 63 1.56 12.52 -7.85
N PHE A 64 0.61 12.19 -6.96
CA PHE A 64 -0.82 12.21 -7.28
C PHE A 64 -1.30 13.62 -7.68
N LYS A 65 -0.89 14.64 -6.92
CA LYS A 65 -1.28 16.05 -7.17
C LYS A 65 -0.90 16.55 -8.56
N VAL A 66 0.25 16.12 -9.09
CA VAL A 66 0.74 16.57 -10.41
C VAL A 66 0.39 15.61 -11.55
N ASN A 67 -0.20 14.46 -11.24
CA ASN A 67 -0.60 13.49 -12.27
C ASN A 67 -1.85 13.97 -13.03
N LYS A 68 -1.64 14.34 -14.28
CA LYS A 68 -2.71 14.89 -15.12
C LYS A 68 -3.85 13.92 -15.40
N ASN A 69 -3.56 12.63 -15.55
CA ASN A 69 -4.60 11.62 -15.77
C ASN A 69 -5.46 11.46 -14.53
N PHE A 70 -4.86 11.36 -13.35
CA PHE A 70 -5.58 11.33 -12.10
C PHE A 70 -6.46 12.56 -11.90
N ASP A 71 -5.91 13.76 -12.11
CA ASP A 71 -6.64 15.03 -12.00
C ASP A 71 -7.84 15.08 -12.95
N SER A 72 -7.65 14.66 -14.21
CA SER A 72 -8.71 14.62 -15.23
C SER A 72 -9.84 13.66 -14.84
N GLU A 73 -9.50 12.44 -14.39
CA GLU A 73 -10.49 11.46 -13.94
C GLU A 73 -11.25 11.94 -12.70
N MET A 74 -10.56 12.52 -11.73
CA MET A 74 -11.19 13.06 -10.52
C MET A 74 -12.12 14.24 -10.83
N LYS A 75 -11.75 15.11 -11.76
CA LYS A 75 -12.62 16.19 -12.26
C LYS A 75 -13.86 15.63 -12.95
N SER A 76 -13.73 14.59 -13.75
CA SER A 76 -14.85 13.90 -14.38
C SER A 76 -15.82 13.32 -13.37
N ILE A 77 -15.31 12.63 -12.33
CA ILE A 77 -16.12 12.07 -11.24
C ILE A 77 -16.86 13.18 -10.48
N LYS A 78 -16.17 14.27 -10.16
CA LYS A 78 -16.78 15.44 -9.52
C LYS A 78 -17.93 16.02 -10.33
N SER A 79 -17.71 16.24 -11.63
CA SER A 79 -18.76 16.74 -12.52
C SER A 79 -19.97 15.81 -12.61
N GLN A 80 -19.74 14.50 -12.64
CA GLN A 80 -20.82 13.50 -12.61
C GLN A 80 -21.59 13.52 -11.28
N ALA A 81 -20.90 13.68 -10.15
CA ALA A 81 -21.53 13.81 -8.84
C ALA A 81 -22.43 15.06 -8.75
N GLU A 82 -21.96 16.20 -9.28
CA GLU A 82 -22.72 17.43 -9.37
C GLU A 82 -23.97 17.27 -10.26
N SER A 83 -23.81 16.63 -11.44
CA SER A 83 -24.92 16.33 -12.34
C SER A 83 -25.94 15.37 -11.66
N LEU A 84 -25.50 14.32 -11.03
CA LEU A 84 -26.36 13.36 -10.30
C LEU A 84 -27.16 14.08 -9.21
N LYS A 85 -26.51 14.93 -8.43
CA LYS A 85 -27.17 15.73 -7.38
C LYS A 85 -28.29 16.59 -7.96
N SER A 86 -28.03 17.28 -9.08
CA SER A 86 -29.04 18.09 -9.78
C SER A 86 -30.21 17.26 -10.30
N GLN A 87 -29.93 16.10 -10.90
CA GLN A 87 -30.98 15.18 -11.39
C GLN A 87 -31.86 14.65 -10.25
N ILE A 88 -31.26 14.25 -9.13
CA ILE A 88 -32.00 13.79 -7.96
C ILE A 88 -32.92 14.91 -7.44
N GLN A 89 -32.39 16.14 -7.35
CA GLN A 89 -33.17 17.28 -6.89
C GLN A 89 -34.37 17.58 -7.81
N GLN A 90 -34.17 17.59 -9.11
CA GLN A 90 -35.23 17.77 -10.09
C GLN A 90 -36.32 16.68 -9.98
N GLN A 91 -35.90 15.41 -9.83
CA GLN A 91 -36.84 14.30 -9.67
C GLN A 91 -37.60 14.40 -8.35
N GLN A 92 -36.96 14.81 -7.25
CA GLN A 92 -37.64 15.07 -5.98
C GLN A 92 -38.70 16.16 -6.08
N GLU A 93 -38.38 17.26 -6.78
CA GLU A 93 -39.33 18.36 -7.03
C GLU A 93 -40.51 17.91 -7.87
N ALA A 94 -40.27 17.11 -8.92
CA ALA A 94 -41.34 16.55 -9.74
C ALA A 94 -42.26 15.63 -8.95
N ILE A 95 -41.71 14.73 -8.15
CA ILE A 95 -42.49 13.82 -7.28
C ILE A 95 -43.30 14.63 -6.24
N LYS A 96 -42.70 15.69 -5.66
CA LYS A 96 -43.40 16.59 -4.74
C LYS A 96 -44.57 17.30 -5.40
N ALA A 97 -44.37 17.77 -6.63
CA ALA A 97 -45.47 18.41 -7.41
C ALA A 97 -46.61 17.43 -7.73
N GLU A 98 -46.27 16.15 -8.02
CA GLU A 98 -47.29 15.10 -8.19
C GLU A 98 -48.05 14.80 -6.88
N ALA A 99 -47.31 14.70 -5.76
CA ALA A 99 -47.90 14.49 -4.43
C ALA A 99 -48.87 15.60 -4.04
N MET A 100 -48.60 16.86 -4.41
CA MET A 100 -49.52 17.98 -4.14
C MET A 100 -50.87 17.83 -4.90
N LYS A 101 -50.87 17.17 -6.07
CA LYS A 101 -52.11 16.95 -6.83
C LYS A 101 -53.04 15.94 -6.18
N ILE A 102 -52.53 15.09 -5.26
CA ILE A 102 -53.33 14.08 -4.54
C ILE A 102 -54.46 14.73 -3.77
N SER A 103 -54.24 15.96 -3.22
CA SER A 103 -55.29 16.71 -2.50
C SER A 103 -56.51 17.12 -3.35
N GLN A 104 -56.39 17.04 -4.68
CA GLN A 104 -57.46 17.37 -5.61
C GLN A 104 -58.45 16.22 -5.79
N TYR A 105 -58.11 15.03 -5.34
CA TYR A 105 -58.96 13.84 -5.43
C TYR A 105 -59.75 13.61 -4.11
N GLU A 106 -60.97 13.09 -4.23
CA GLU A 106 -61.80 12.77 -3.08
C GLU A 106 -61.14 11.69 -2.21
N ALA A 107 -61.22 11.88 -0.89
CA ALA A 107 -60.59 10.96 0.05
C ALA A 107 -61.18 9.53 -0.10
N GLY A 108 -60.32 8.52 -0.27
CA GLY A 108 -60.69 7.13 -0.46
C GLY A 108 -61.12 6.77 -1.89
N SER A 109 -61.10 7.70 -2.84
CA SER A 109 -61.42 7.38 -4.24
C SER A 109 -60.34 6.44 -4.85
N PRO A 110 -60.74 5.57 -5.81
CA PRO A 110 -59.77 4.72 -6.52
C PRO A 110 -58.63 5.50 -7.20
N ASP A 111 -58.94 6.67 -7.74
CA ASP A 111 -57.96 7.52 -8.41
C ASP A 111 -56.92 8.11 -7.42
N ARG A 112 -57.39 8.50 -6.23
CA ARG A 112 -56.49 8.95 -5.16
C ARG A 112 -55.56 7.83 -4.70
N ASN A 113 -56.11 6.65 -4.42
CA ASN A 113 -55.29 5.48 -3.99
C ASN A 113 -54.25 5.11 -5.05
N LYS A 114 -54.64 5.16 -6.34
CA LYS A 114 -53.71 4.94 -7.45
C LYS A 114 -52.57 5.98 -7.48
N MET A 115 -52.89 7.27 -7.36
CA MET A 115 -51.93 8.35 -7.36
C MET A 115 -50.97 8.27 -6.15
N GLU A 116 -51.50 7.95 -4.96
CA GLU A 116 -50.66 7.73 -3.77
C GLU A 116 -49.68 6.60 -3.98
N ALA A 117 -50.11 5.46 -4.53
CA ALA A 117 -49.26 4.30 -4.84
C ALA A 117 -48.17 4.65 -5.89
N GLU A 118 -48.54 5.42 -6.95
CA GLU A 118 -47.60 5.86 -7.97
C GLU A 118 -46.51 6.78 -7.38
N VAL A 119 -46.88 7.74 -6.52
CA VAL A 119 -45.94 8.65 -5.85
C VAL A 119 -45.03 7.86 -4.92
N GLU A 120 -45.54 6.91 -4.15
CA GLU A 120 -44.76 6.06 -3.26
C GLU A 120 -43.73 5.22 -4.07
N GLN A 121 -44.19 4.60 -5.17
CA GLN A 121 -43.33 3.83 -6.06
C GLN A 121 -42.21 4.69 -6.66
N LYS A 122 -42.50 5.91 -7.13
CA LYS A 122 -41.50 6.84 -7.66
C LYS A 122 -40.50 7.26 -6.61
N GLN A 123 -40.94 7.54 -5.37
CA GLN A 123 -40.03 7.88 -4.27
C GLN A 123 -39.09 6.70 -3.94
N ALA A 124 -39.64 5.47 -3.87
CA ALA A 124 -38.84 4.28 -3.61
C ALA A 124 -37.81 4.03 -4.73
N ALA A 125 -38.24 4.14 -5.99
CA ALA A 125 -37.35 4.02 -7.16
C ALA A 125 -36.24 5.07 -7.14
N LEU A 126 -36.58 6.34 -6.85
CA LEU A 126 -35.58 7.41 -6.76
C LEU A 126 -34.55 7.16 -5.64
N ARG A 127 -34.98 6.73 -4.46
CA ARG A 127 -34.06 6.40 -3.36
C ARG A 127 -33.11 5.27 -3.75
N THR A 128 -33.61 4.26 -4.43
CA THR A 128 -32.80 3.10 -4.85
C THR A 128 -31.80 3.50 -5.93
N SER A 129 -32.24 4.21 -6.96
CA SER A 129 -31.36 4.66 -8.04
C SER A 129 -30.32 5.66 -7.56
N ALA A 130 -30.67 6.57 -6.65
CA ALA A 130 -29.71 7.51 -6.07
C ALA A 130 -28.59 6.80 -5.29
N ARG A 131 -28.96 5.85 -4.42
CA ARG A 131 -27.98 5.05 -3.67
C ARG A 131 -27.07 4.25 -4.59
N GLN A 132 -27.63 3.64 -5.63
CA GLN A 132 -26.84 2.89 -6.60
C GLN A 132 -25.85 3.79 -7.33
N ALA A 133 -26.29 4.94 -7.82
CA ALA A 133 -25.46 5.89 -8.54
C ALA A 133 -24.36 6.49 -7.65
N GLU A 134 -24.65 6.77 -6.38
CA GLU A 134 -23.63 7.19 -5.40
C GLU A 134 -22.58 6.08 -5.17
N ALA A 135 -23.02 4.83 -5.00
CA ALA A 135 -22.11 3.70 -4.84
C ALA A 135 -21.22 3.50 -6.07
N ASP A 136 -21.79 3.66 -7.27
CA ASP A 136 -21.02 3.54 -8.53
C ASP A 136 -19.96 4.64 -8.66
N LEU A 137 -20.27 5.89 -8.26
CA LEU A 137 -19.31 6.98 -8.20
C LEU A 137 -18.17 6.70 -7.23
N LEU A 138 -18.48 6.23 -6.00
CA LEU A 138 -17.47 5.87 -5.00
C LEU A 138 -16.59 4.71 -5.48
N ASN A 139 -17.18 3.70 -6.11
CA ASN A 139 -16.43 2.58 -6.70
C ASN A 139 -15.51 3.04 -7.83
N ARG A 140 -15.98 3.96 -8.67
CA ARG A 140 -15.16 4.54 -9.73
C ARG A 140 -14.01 5.37 -9.16
N GLU A 141 -14.26 6.18 -8.14
CA GLU A 141 -13.24 6.94 -7.44
C GLU A 141 -12.16 6.01 -6.86
N ALA A 142 -12.57 4.97 -6.14
CA ALA A 142 -11.65 3.98 -5.59
C ALA A 142 -10.80 3.29 -6.67
N ARG A 143 -11.39 2.99 -7.83
CA ARG A 143 -10.68 2.43 -8.98
C ARG A 143 -9.63 3.39 -9.53
N VAL A 144 -9.95 4.67 -9.69
CA VAL A 144 -8.99 5.69 -10.16
C VAL A 144 -7.80 5.79 -9.20
N TYR A 145 -8.04 5.79 -7.89
CA TYR A 145 -6.97 5.74 -6.90
C TYR A 145 -6.12 4.46 -7.03
N TYR A 146 -6.77 3.32 -7.14
CA TYR A 146 -6.09 2.02 -7.26
C TYR A 146 -5.22 1.94 -8.51
N ASP A 147 -5.75 2.32 -9.67
CA ASP A 147 -5.06 2.24 -10.95
C ASP A 147 -3.85 3.20 -10.99
N THR A 148 -4.02 4.41 -10.45
CA THR A 148 -2.93 5.38 -10.32
C THR A 148 -1.85 4.86 -9.36
N TYR A 149 -2.23 4.29 -8.22
CA TYR A 149 -1.29 3.73 -7.26
C TYR A 149 -0.57 2.49 -7.82
N SER A 150 -1.27 1.65 -8.55
CA SER A 150 -0.68 0.47 -9.20
C SER A 150 0.35 0.87 -10.26
N SER A 151 0.06 1.90 -11.05
CA SER A 151 0.99 2.48 -12.01
C SER A 151 2.22 3.08 -11.31
N LEU A 152 2.01 3.82 -10.22
CA LEU A 152 3.08 4.36 -9.37
C LEU A 152 3.97 3.24 -8.84
N LYS A 153 3.38 2.18 -8.26
CA LYS A 153 4.14 1.03 -7.74
C LYS A 153 5.02 0.39 -8.82
N LYS A 154 4.50 0.23 -10.03
CA LYS A 154 5.27 -0.32 -11.14
C LYS A 154 6.48 0.55 -11.47
N VAL A 155 6.28 1.86 -11.62
CA VAL A 155 7.37 2.82 -11.89
C VAL A 155 8.39 2.82 -10.77
N VAL A 156 7.96 2.81 -9.51
CA VAL A 156 8.86 2.75 -8.35
C VAL A 156 9.66 1.45 -8.34
N SER A 157 9.05 0.31 -8.66
CA SER A 157 9.74 -0.98 -8.75
C SER A 157 10.83 -0.97 -9.83
N ASP A 158 10.51 -0.43 -11.01
CA ASP A 158 11.45 -0.34 -12.13
C ASP A 158 12.65 0.57 -11.79
N LEU A 159 12.37 1.72 -11.16
CA LEU A 159 13.40 2.65 -10.70
C LEU A 159 14.25 2.04 -9.57
N ALA A 160 13.63 1.37 -8.61
CA ALA A 160 14.33 0.73 -7.50
C ALA A 160 15.28 -0.35 -8.01
N ALA A 161 14.84 -1.19 -8.93
CA ALA A 161 15.67 -2.22 -9.56
C ALA A 161 16.85 -1.59 -10.33
N LYS A 162 16.59 -0.53 -11.09
CA LYS A 162 17.64 0.17 -11.88
C LYS A 162 18.71 0.82 -11.01
N HIS A 163 18.35 1.31 -9.84
CA HIS A 163 19.24 2.09 -8.95
C HIS A 163 19.70 1.31 -7.72
N GLY A 164 19.43 0.01 -7.62
CA GLY A 164 19.85 -0.82 -6.47
C GLY A 164 19.19 -0.40 -5.13
N ILE A 165 17.98 0.16 -5.20
CA ILE A 165 17.23 0.62 -4.02
C ILE A 165 16.51 -0.58 -3.40
N ALA A 166 16.79 -0.85 -2.12
CA ALA A 166 16.19 -1.97 -1.40
C ALA A 166 14.85 -1.61 -0.74
N LEU A 167 14.66 -0.34 -0.38
CA LEU A 167 13.46 0.12 0.30
C LEU A 167 13.10 1.54 -0.15
N VAL A 168 11.82 1.76 -0.47
CA VAL A 168 11.25 3.09 -0.72
C VAL A 168 10.24 3.40 0.37
N VAL A 169 10.48 4.48 1.11
CA VAL A 169 9.62 4.92 2.22
C VAL A 169 8.80 6.13 1.79
N ARG A 170 7.51 6.06 2.06
CA ARG A 170 6.63 7.22 1.84
C ARG A 170 6.99 8.35 2.80
N PHE A 171 7.14 9.56 2.28
CA PHE A 171 7.26 10.77 3.10
C PHE A 171 6.27 11.86 2.64
N ASP A 172 6.13 12.89 3.42
CA ASP A 172 5.34 14.08 3.09
C ASP A 172 6.27 15.30 3.14
N GLY A 173 6.65 15.80 1.96
CA GLY A 173 7.52 16.96 1.79
C GLY A 173 6.79 18.31 1.83
N GLY A 174 5.50 18.33 2.13
CA GLY A 174 4.71 19.55 2.17
C GLY A 174 5.15 20.53 3.27
N ASN A 175 5.10 21.82 2.95
CA ASN A 175 5.28 22.86 3.95
C ASN A 175 4.14 22.78 4.98
N VAL A 176 4.43 23.19 6.20
CA VAL A 176 3.48 23.22 7.32
C VAL A 176 3.10 24.68 7.59
N ASP A 177 1.82 24.99 7.53
CA ASP A 177 1.33 26.26 8.01
C ASP A 177 1.28 26.25 9.55
N PRO A 178 2.10 27.04 10.24
CA PRO A 178 2.12 27.08 11.70
C PRO A 178 0.80 27.62 12.31
N ALA A 179 -0.01 28.34 11.54
CA ALA A 179 -1.32 28.81 11.95
C ALA A 179 -2.41 27.73 11.85
N SER A 180 -2.16 26.66 11.10
CA SER A 180 -3.08 25.54 10.92
C SER A 180 -2.77 24.41 11.90
N ARG A 181 -3.49 24.35 13.02
CA ARG A 181 -3.35 23.26 14.01
C ARG A 181 -3.41 21.85 13.38
N PRO A 182 -4.34 21.53 12.43
CA PRO A 182 -4.37 20.22 11.78
C PRO A 182 -3.08 19.90 11.01
N GLU A 183 -2.50 20.88 10.32
CA GLU A 183 -1.26 20.68 9.56
C GLU A 183 -0.06 20.47 10.50
N VAL A 184 0.02 21.23 11.60
CA VAL A 184 1.06 21.04 12.60
C VAL A 184 0.99 19.64 13.21
N ILE A 185 -0.20 19.16 13.61
CA ILE A 185 -0.38 17.82 14.15
C ILE A 185 -0.01 16.76 13.10
N LYS A 186 -0.41 16.95 11.84
CA LYS A 186 -0.04 16.07 10.75
C LYS A 186 1.48 16.00 10.55
N ALA A 187 2.16 17.15 10.63
CA ALA A 187 3.61 17.24 10.48
C ALA A 187 4.36 16.54 11.60
N VAL A 188 3.92 16.71 12.86
CA VAL A 188 4.52 16.02 14.03
C VAL A 188 4.38 14.49 13.92
N ASN A 189 3.33 14.01 13.27
CA ASN A 189 3.08 12.58 13.06
C ASN A 189 3.71 12.01 11.77
N ARG A 190 4.57 12.75 11.07
CA ARG A 190 5.27 12.23 9.88
C ARG A 190 6.21 11.11 10.27
N SER A 191 6.17 10.02 9.52
CA SER A 191 7.05 8.86 9.73
C SER A 191 8.50 9.16 9.36
N VAL A 192 8.74 10.06 8.41
CA VAL A 192 10.07 10.50 7.98
C VAL A 192 10.24 11.94 8.41
N VAL A 193 11.12 12.15 9.40
CA VAL A 193 11.43 13.48 9.95
C VAL A 193 12.53 14.18 9.15
N PHE A 194 13.48 13.39 8.65
CA PHE A 194 14.62 13.87 7.89
C PHE A 194 15.04 12.82 6.84
N HIS A 195 15.40 13.27 5.67
CA HIS A 195 16.07 12.47 4.65
C HIS A 195 17.17 13.30 3.98
N ARG A 196 18.17 12.60 3.46
CA ARG A 196 19.24 13.16 2.66
C ARG A 196 19.44 12.25 1.46
N ASP A 197 19.64 12.87 0.31
CA ASP A 197 20.17 12.32 -0.94
C ASP A 197 19.20 11.57 -1.88
N ILE A 198 18.32 10.66 -1.45
CA ILE A 198 17.56 9.85 -2.42
C ILE A 198 16.07 10.09 -2.31
N ASP A 199 15.61 11.12 -3.00
CA ASP A 199 14.19 11.40 -3.23
C ASP A 199 13.81 11.03 -4.68
N LEU A 200 13.00 10.00 -4.82
CA LEU A 200 12.53 9.51 -6.12
C LEU A 200 11.36 10.32 -6.70
N THR A 201 10.82 11.30 -5.97
CA THR A 201 9.57 11.96 -6.32
C THR A 201 9.58 12.53 -7.74
N ASN A 202 10.62 13.27 -8.11
CA ASN A 202 10.68 13.89 -9.44
C ASN A 202 10.88 12.85 -10.55
N MET A 203 11.70 11.82 -10.32
CA MET A 203 11.90 10.73 -11.29
C MET A 203 10.61 9.94 -11.54
N VAL A 204 9.84 9.71 -10.47
CA VAL A 204 8.53 9.04 -10.57
C VAL A 204 7.53 9.92 -11.31
N ILE A 205 7.48 11.22 -11.03
CA ILE A 205 6.61 12.18 -11.74
C ILE A 205 6.92 12.18 -13.25
N GLU A 206 8.19 12.24 -13.62
CA GLU A 206 8.62 12.20 -15.02
C GLU A 206 8.24 10.88 -15.70
N ALA A 207 8.48 9.75 -15.03
CA ALA A 207 8.18 8.42 -15.56
C ALA A 207 6.66 8.13 -15.65
N MET A 208 5.85 8.76 -14.78
CA MET A 208 4.39 8.71 -14.82
C MET A 208 3.75 9.79 -15.69
N GLY A 209 4.54 10.73 -16.21
CA GLY A 209 4.08 11.74 -17.14
C GLY A 209 3.39 11.13 -18.37
N PRO A 210 2.70 11.91 -19.20
CA PRO A 210 2.08 11.39 -20.40
C PRO A 210 3.17 10.70 -21.22
N ARG A 211 3.10 9.37 -21.28
CA ARG A 211 3.87 8.63 -22.28
C ARG A 211 3.35 9.16 -23.62
N VAL A 212 4.14 9.97 -24.27
CA VAL A 212 3.97 10.16 -25.72
C VAL A 212 3.98 8.74 -26.25
N ALA A 213 2.83 8.30 -26.76
CA ALA A 213 2.73 7.00 -27.39
C ALA A 213 3.88 6.97 -28.39
N GLU A 214 4.92 6.21 -28.07
CA GLU A 214 5.93 5.84 -29.05
C GLU A 214 5.17 5.06 -30.10
N ALA A 215 4.85 5.79 -31.16
CA ALA A 215 4.12 5.27 -32.28
C ALA A 215 4.73 3.93 -32.65
N ALA A 216 3.89 2.93 -32.71
CA ALA A 216 4.18 1.64 -33.29
C ALA A 216 4.63 1.87 -34.77
N THR A 217 5.88 2.26 -34.95
CA THR A 217 6.59 2.27 -36.23
C THR A 217 7.53 1.09 -36.19
N ASN A 218 6.96 -0.11 -36.39
CA ASN A 218 7.67 -1.22 -37.00
C ASN A 218 6.69 -2.31 -37.40
N VAL A 219 6.04 -2.08 -38.52
CA VAL A 219 5.63 -3.18 -39.41
C VAL A 219 6.15 -2.81 -40.77
N LYS A 220 7.24 -3.42 -41.12
CA LYS A 220 7.56 -3.68 -42.49
C LYS A 220 8.35 -4.99 -42.58
#